data_81650c9eee03f710670749ea5fd416f9
#
_entry.id   81650c9eee03f710670749ea5fd416f9
#
_cell.length_a   1.000
_cell.length_b   1.000
_cell.length_c   1.000
_cell.angle_alpha   90.00
_cell.angle_beta   90.00
_cell.angle_gamma   90.00
#
_symmetry.space_group_name_H-M   'P 1'
#
loop_
_entity.id
_entity.type
_entity.pdbx_description
1 polymer ?
#
loop_
_entity_poly.entity_id
_entity_poly.type
_entity_poly.pdbx_seq_one_letter_code
_entity_poly.pdbx_strand_id
1 'polypeptide(L)'
;MCVSCRKLWFMRIDLHTHSWVSDGTESPQYVIKQAHQAGLDIVALTDHDAVDGWDAARSAALELGMGWVGGIEISCRVPDTGVTVHMLAYMPDPEDAALVAAMADQRDSRVVRAQMIVERLGVDFPITWEDVLAQTSDGATIGRPHIADALVAANIVPDRSAAFADMLSSKSRYYVDQPAPSPVAAVEMIRAAGGAPVMAHPAAPARGRVIRHADLEDCVDAGLAGVEIYHRDNNETGRAWLHDVARERDLIITGSSDYHGTGKPNRLGENLTEPEQLQKILAQAASHNRSAYTAGLPAEWLR
;
A
#
# COMPACT_ATOMS: atom_id res chain seq x y z
N MET A 1 -11.78 36.60 2.00
CA MET A 1 -11.57 35.14 2.01
C MET A 1 -11.60 34.68 3.45
N CYS A 2 -12.53 33.76 3.78
CA CYS A 2 -12.69 33.23 5.14
C CYS A 2 -11.42 32.45 5.56
N VAL A 3 -11.03 32.58 6.85
CA VAL A 3 -9.84 31.91 7.43
C VAL A 3 -9.95 30.36 7.25
N SER A 4 -11.16 29.80 7.23
CA SER A 4 -11.45 28.40 6.94
C SER A 4 -11.05 27.98 5.52
N CYS A 5 -11.29 28.82 4.49
CA CYS A 5 -10.95 28.50 3.10
C CYS A 5 -9.43 28.47 2.82
N ARG A 6 -8.63 29.24 3.58
CA ARG A 6 -7.15 29.22 3.39
C ARG A 6 -6.49 27.93 3.86
N LYS A 7 -7.08 27.22 4.83
CA LYS A 7 -6.52 25.98 5.38
C LYS A 7 -6.63 24.79 4.43
N LEU A 8 -7.64 24.77 3.57
CA LEU A 8 -7.93 23.64 2.66
C LEU A 8 -6.90 23.50 1.52
N TRP A 9 -6.29 24.62 1.07
CA TRP A 9 -5.33 24.64 -0.04
C TRP A 9 -3.90 24.22 0.34
N PHE A 10 -3.61 23.99 1.62
CA PHE A 10 -2.27 23.68 2.14
C PHE A 10 -2.24 22.43 3.00
N MET A 11 -3.27 21.55 2.89
CA MET A 11 -3.29 20.31 3.66
C MET A 11 -2.18 19.37 3.17
N ARG A 12 -1.46 18.80 4.10
CA ARG A 12 -0.44 17.79 3.87
C ARG A 12 -1.07 16.40 4.01
N ILE A 13 -1.18 15.68 2.91
CA ILE A 13 -1.95 14.44 2.79
C ILE A 13 -1.03 13.32 2.31
N ASP A 14 -0.91 12.25 3.10
CA ASP A 14 -0.15 11.04 2.76
C ASP A 14 -1.09 9.83 2.78
N LEU A 15 -1.33 9.25 1.61
CA LEU A 15 -2.36 8.22 1.44
C LEU A 15 -1.82 6.80 1.33
N HIS A 16 -0.53 6.57 1.64
CA HIS A 16 0.05 5.23 1.55
C HIS A 16 1.07 5.01 2.68
N THR A 17 0.61 4.32 3.73
CA THR A 17 1.43 3.99 4.91
C THR A 17 1.10 2.59 5.43
N HIS A 18 2.08 1.95 6.06
CA HIS A 18 1.99 0.60 6.59
C HIS A 18 2.31 0.54 8.07
N SER A 19 1.63 -0.37 8.74
CA SER A 19 1.88 -0.72 10.14
C SER A 19 2.37 -2.15 10.29
N TRP A 20 2.59 -2.58 11.52
CA TRP A 20 2.94 -3.97 11.83
C TRP A 20 1.82 -4.98 11.57
N VAL A 21 0.62 -4.53 11.21
CA VAL A 21 -0.47 -5.41 10.74
C VAL A 21 -0.08 -6.07 9.42
N SER A 22 0.80 -5.43 8.65
CA SER A 22 1.44 -6.06 7.48
C SER A 22 2.96 -6.12 7.65
N ASP A 23 3.71 -5.24 7.03
CA ASP A 23 5.18 -5.29 6.96
C ASP A 23 5.87 -4.00 7.40
N GLY A 24 5.12 -3.07 7.97
CA GLY A 24 5.66 -1.96 8.74
C GLY A 24 6.20 -2.41 10.10
N THR A 25 6.97 -1.55 10.76
CA THR A 25 7.61 -1.87 12.05
C THR A 25 6.91 -1.23 13.25
N GLU A 26 5.84 -0.48 13.03
CA GLU A 26 5.18 0.33 14.05
C GLU A 26 3.69 -0.01 14.17
N SER A 27 3.11 0.19 15.36
CA SER A 27 1.67 -0.01 15.55
C SER A 27 0.85 0.97 14.72
N PRO A 28 -0.40 0.63 14.32
CA PRO A 28 -1.29 1.56 13.64
C PRO A 28 -1.39 2.92 14.33
N GLN A 29 -1.58 2.93 15.66
CA GLN A 29 -1.66 4.15 16.45
C GLN A 29 -0.35 4.95 16.41
N TYR A 30 0.80 4.27 16.40
CA TYR A 30 2.10 4.93 16.39
C TYR A 30 2.39 5.54 15.02
N VAL A 31 2.01 4.87 13.91
CA VAL A 31 2.07 5.45 12.55
C VAL A 31 1.30 6.77 12.49
N ILE A 32 0.06 6.80 13.02
CA ILE A 32 -0.76 8.02 13.06
C ILE A 32 -0.08 9.10 13.91
N LYS A 33 0.48 8.74 15.07
CA LYS A 33 1.22 9.69 15.91
C LYS A 33 2.44 10.26 15.19
N GLN A 34 3.20 9.44 14.48
CA GLN A 34 4.34 9.88 13.67
C GLN A 34 3.88 10.79 12.52
N ALA A 35 2.76 10.47 11.86
CA ALA A 35 2.16 11.30 10.82
C ALA A 35 1.80 12.70 11.35
N HIS A 36 1.19 12.77 12.53
CA HIS A 36 0.91 14.04 13.22
C HIS A 36 2.18 14.83 13.53
N GLN A 37 3.22 14.15 14.04
CA GLN A 37 4.52 14.79 14.34
C GLN A 37 5.24 15.27 13.08
N ALA A 38 5.05 14.59 11.94
CA ALA A 38 5.55 15.01 10.63
C ALA A 38 4.76 16.19 10.03
N GLY A 39 3.71 16.66 10.72
CA GLY A 39 2.87 17.77 10.28
C GLY A 39 1.92 17.40 9.15
N LEU A 40 1.48 16.15 9.07
CA LEU A 40 0.42 15.73 8.16
C LEU A 40 -0.94 16.11 8.74
N ASP A 41 -1.86 16.54 7.88
CA ASP A 41 -3.24 16.85 8.23
C ASP A 41 -4.14 15.62 8.02
N ILE A 42 -3.86 14.80 6.99
CA ILE A 42 -4.62 13.60 6.65
C ILE A 42 -3.65 12.47 6.31
N VAL A 43 -3.97 11.25 6.75
CA VAL A 43 -3.19 10.04 6.46
C VAL A 43 -4.12 8.87 6.14
N ALA A 44 -3.71 7.98 5.22
CA ALA A 44 -4.33 6.67 5.05
C ALA A 44 -3.45 5.56 5.63
N LEU A 45 -4.06 4.58 6.28
CA LEU A 45 -3.41 3.32 6.60
C LEU A 45 -3.83 2.30 5.54
N THR A 46 -2.84 1.70 4.86
CA THR A 46 -3.04 0.84 3.68
C THR A 46 -2.28 -0.47 3.79
N ASP A 47 -2.35 -1.12 4.95
CA ASP A 47 -1.68 -2.39 5.20
C ASP A 47 -1.97 -3.44 4.11
N HIS A 48 -0.98 -4.26 3.80
CA HIS A 48 -1.10 -5.30 2.78
C HIS A 48 -2.18 -6.33 3.13
N ASP A 49 -3.19 -6.44 2.28
CA ASP A 49 -4.25 -7.44 2.30
C ASP A 49 -4.94 -7.56 3.69
N ALA A 50 -5.02 -6.44 4.45
CA ALA A 50 -5.54 -6.40 5.81
C ALA A 50 -6.21 -5.06 6.17
N VAL A 51 -7.21 -5.11 7.05
CA VAL A 51 -7.93 -3.96 7.61
C VAL A 51 -7.87 -3.91 9.13
N ASP A 52 -7.20 -4.85 9.77
CA ASP A 52 -7.18 -5.06 11.23
C ASP A 52 -6.62 -3.85 12.00
N GLY A 53 -5.85 -3.00 11.32
CA GLY A 53 -5.31 -1.76 11.89
C GLY A 53 -6.25 -0.56 11.86
N TRP A 54 -7.38 -0.61 11.13
CA TRP A 54 -8.20 0.56 10.84
C TRP A 54 -8.82 1.21 12.09
N ASP A 55 -9.43 0.43 12.98
CA ASP A 55 -10.08 0.98 14.17
C ASP A 55 -9.09 1.70 15.08
N ALA A 56 -7.90 1.11 15.25
CA ALA A 56 -6.84 1.66 16.06
C ALA A 56 -6.26 2.95 15.45
N ALA A 57 -6.02 2.97 14.14
CA ALA A 57 -5.56 4.14 13.41
C ALA A 57 -6.60 5.27 13.41
N ARG A 58 -7.88 4.93 13.12
CA ARG A 58 -9.00 5.88 13.13
C ARG A 58 -9.16 6.56 14.49
N SER A 59 -9.13 5.78 15.57
CA SER A 59 -9.24 6.29 16.95
C SER A 59 -8.10 7.25 17.27
N ALA A 60 -6.86 6.87 16.95
CA ALA A 60 -5.70 7.73 17.18
C ALA A 60 -5.75 9.02 16.35
N ALA A 61 -6.23 8.96 15.11
CA ALA A 61 -6.39 10.14 14.26
C ALA A 61 -7.41 11.12 14.85
N LEU A 62 -8.57 10.63 15.32
CA LEU A 62 -9.57 11.44 15.97
C LEU A 62 -9.07 12.11 17.25
N GLU A 63 -8.31 11.40 18.10
CA GLU A 63 -7.70 11.93 19.33
C GLU A 63 -6.71 13.06 19.02
N LEU A 64 -6.00 12.99 17.90
CA LEU A 64 -5.03 13.99 17.48
C LEU A 64 -5.62 15.11 16.60
N GLY A 65 -6.92 15.02 16.28
CA GLY A 65 -7.59 15.97 15.40
C GLY A 65 -7.11 15.90 13.93
N MET A 66 -6.65 14.73 13.49
CA MET A 66 -6.21 14.45 12.13
C MET A 66 -7.34 13.85 11.29
N GLY A 67 -7.26 14.04 9.96
CA GLY A 67 -8.02 13.26 9.00
C GLY A 67 -7.43 11.87 8.81
N TRP A 68 -8.31 10.88 8.67
CA TRP A 68 -7.95 9.50 8.39
C TRP A 68 -8.80 8.92 7.25
N VAL A 69 -8.17 8.10 6.41
CA VAL A 69 -8.81 7.37 5.31
C VAL A 69 -8.44 5.89 5.42
N GLY A 70 -9.44 5.01 5.44
CA GLY A 70 -9.22 3.56 5.39
C GLY A 70 -8.78 3.13 3.99
N GLY A 71 -7.71 2.35 3.92
CA GLY A 71 -7.20 1.81 2.67
C GLY A 71 -6.57 0.41 2.85
N ILE A 72 -6.39 -0.28 1.75
CA ILE A 72 -5.74 -1.59 1.67
C ILE A 72 -4.77 -1.54 0.49
N GLU A 73 -3.56 -2.07 0.63
CA GLU A 73 -2.69 -2.32 -0.51
C GLU A 73 -2.78 -3.79 -0.94
N ILE A 74 -3.49 -4.04 -2.05
CA ILE A 74 -3.74 -5.38 -2.59
C ILE A 74 -2.60 -5.76 -3.54
N SER A 75 -1.95 -6.91 -3.28
CA SER A 75 -0.97 -7.47 -4.21
C SER A 75 -1.62 -8.05 -5.44
N CYS A 76 -1.10 -7.67 -6.62
CA CYS A 76 -1.59 -8.12 -7.92
C CYS A 76 -0.46 -8.65 -8.78
N ARG A 77 -0.79 -9.49 -9.76
CA ARG A 77 0.15 -10.03 -10.74
C ARG A 77 -0.44 -10.02 -12.14
N VAL A 78 0.25 -9.41 -13.08
CA VAL A 78 -0.13 -9.44 -14.51
C VAL A 78 0.03 -10.87 -15.03
N PRO A 79 -1.02 -11.53 -15.52
CA PRO A 79 -0.98 -12.97 -15.87
C PRO A 79 0.10 -13.32 -16.88
N ASP A 80 0.17 -12.60 -18.02
CA ASP A 80 1.03 -12.95 -19.15
C ASP A 80 2.51 -12.65 -18.89
N THR A 81 2.79 -11.60 -18.12
CA THR A 81 4.16 -11.14 -17.88
C THR A 81 4.71 -11.55 -16.53
N GLY A 82 3.82 -11.88 -15.57
CA GLY A 82 4.20 -12.11 -14.19
C GLY A 82 4.72 -10.87 -13.47
N VAL A 83 4.51 -9.66 -14.04
CA VAL A 83 4.86 -8.40 -13.36
C VAL A 83 3.96 -8.24 -12.14
N THR A 84 4.58 -8.00 -10.99
CA THR A 84 3.85 -7.68 -9.76
C THR A 84 3.58 -6.19 -9.70
N VAL A 85 2.35 -5.83 -9.39
CA VAL A 85 1.90 -4.46 -9.11
C VAL A 85 1.06 -4.47 -7.85
N HIS A 86 0.88 -3.31 -7.24
CA HIS A 86 0.01 -3.17 -6.10
C HIS A 86 -1.15 -2.22 -6.42
N MET A 87 -2.30 -2.50 -5.81
CA MET A 87 -3.51 -1.71 -5.98
C MET A 87 -3.97 -1.18 -4.63
N LEU A 88 -3.95 0.14 -4.47
CA LEU A 88 -4.53 0.80 -3.32
C LEU A 88 -6.05 0.81 -3.47
N ALA A 89 -6.73 0.25 -2.51
CA ALA A 89 -8.18 0.29 -2.39
C ALA A 89 -8.54 1.31 -1.31
N TYR A 90 -9.03 2.47 -1.69
CA TYR A 90 -9.49 3.45 -0.72
C TYR A 90 -10.97 3.27 -0.40
N MET A 91 -11.28 3.19 0.89
CA MET A 91 -12.65 3.07 1.42
C MET A 91 -13.46 1.91 0.81
N PRO A 92 -12.88 0.73 0.55
CA PRO A 92 -13.71 -0.42 0.20
C PRO A 92 -14.55 -0.83 1.41
N ASP A 93 -15.65 -1.53 1.18
CA ASP A 93 -16.37 -2.19 2.27
C ASP A 93 -15.53 -3.38 2.77
N PRO A 94 -15.01 -3.36 4.01
CA PRO A 94 -14.18 -4.43 4.55
C PRO A 94 -14.96 -5.72 4.82
N GLU A 95 -16.29 -5.68 4.76
CA GLU A 95 -17.18 -6.84 4.92
C GLU A 95 -17.65 -7.41 3.57
N ASP A 96 -17.26 -6.82 2.43
CA ASP A 96 -17.57 -7.38 1.12
C ASP A 96 -17.00 -8.79 0.99
N ALA A 97 -17.85 -9.76 0.69
CA ALA A 97 -17.52 -11.19 0.74
C ALA A 97 -16.39 -11.56 -0.26
N ALA A 98 -16.37 -10.93 -1.45
CA ALA A 98 -15.35 -11.22 -2.46
C ALA A 98 -13.99 -10.61 -2.04
N LEU A 99 -14.00 -9.41 -1.50
CA LEU A 99 -12.81 -8.73 -0.99
C LEU A 99 -12.22 -9.50 0.21
N VAL A 100 -13.06 -9.90 1.17
CA VAL A 100 -12.65 -10.69 2.35
C VAL A 100 -12.02 -12.01 1.94
N ALA A 101 -12.65 -12.75 1.01
CA ALA A 101 -12.10 -14.02 0.50
C ALA A 101 -10.76 -13.80 -0.21
N ALA A 102 -10.66 -12.81 -1.09
CA ALA A 102 -9.42 -12.51 -1.81
C ALA A 102 -8.27 -12.10 -0.86
N MET A 103 -8.53 -11.29 0.15
CA MET A 103 -7.53 -10.94 1.17
C MET A 103 -7.08 -12.16 1.98
N ALA A 104 -8.01 -13.05 2.36
CA ALA A 104 -7.67 -14.27 3.07
C ALA A 104 -6.77 -15.18 2.20
N ASP A 105 -7.16 -15.43 0.95
CA ASP A 105 -6.37 -16.21 -0.01
C ASP A 105 -4.96 -15.60 -0.22
N GLN A 106 -4.85 -14.27 -0.25
CA GLN A 106 -3.56 -13.60 -0.36
C GLN A 106 -2.69 -13.81 0.89
N ARG A 107 -3.24 -13.67 2.09
CA ARG A 107 -2.50 -13.91 3.34
C ARG A 107 -2.01 -15.36 3.42
N ASP A 108 -2.86 -16.33 3.10
CA ASP A 108 -2.50 -17.75 3.08
C ASP A 108 -1.40 -18.02 2.05
N SER A 109 -1.53 -17.50 0.84
CA SER A 109 -0.49 -17.59 -0.22
C SER A 109 0.84 -16.99 0.23
N ARG A 110 0.83 -15.88 0.96
CA ARG A 110 2.05 -15.24 1.47
C ARG A 110 2.74 -16.13 2.49
N VAL A 111 2.00 -16.75 3.42
CA VAL A 111 2.55 -17.68 4.41
C VAL A 111 3.21 -18.87 3.72
N VAL A 112 2.49 -19.55 2.83
CA VAL A 112 3.03 -20.70 2.07
C VAL A 112 4.28 -20.31 1.30
N ARG A 113 4.24 -19.19 0.59
CA ARG A 113 5.39 -18.66 -0.15
C ARG A 113 6.58 -18.37 0.77
N ALA A 114 6.33 -17.73 1.92
CA ALA A 114 7.40 -17.38 2.85
C ALA A 114 8.06 -18.66 3.42
N GLN A 115 7.29 -19.66 3.78
CA GLN A 115 7.79 -20.97 4.22
C GLN A 115 8.68 -21.62 3.15
N MET A 116 8.23 -21.65 1.89
CA MET A 116 9.03 -22.20 0.79
C MET A 116 10.34 -21.43 0.55
N ILE A 117 10.34 -20.10 0.72
CA ILE A 117 11.56 -19.28 0.61
C ILE A 117 12.51 -19.63 1.77
N VAL A 118 11.99 -19.73 2.99
CA VAL A 118 12.79 -20.08 4.18
C VAL A 118 13.38 -21.49 4.05
N GLU A 119 12.61 -22.49 3.58
CA GLU A 119 13.12 -23.83 3.30
C GLU A 119 14.30 -23.80 2.31
N ARG A 120 14.19 -23.00 1.24
CA ARG A 120 15.29 -22.85 0.27
C ARG A 120 16.52 -22.15 0.87
N LEU A 121 16.30 -21.10 1.66
CA LEU A 121 17.38 -20.38 2.37
C LEU A 121 18.05 -21.30 3.41
N GLY A 122 17.29 -22.12 4.13
CA GLY A 122 17.78 -23.03 5.16
C GLY A 122 18.77 -24.10 4.65
N VAL A 123 18.84 -24.31 3.33
CA VAL A 123 19.89 -25.17 2.72
C VAL A 123 21.28 -24.55 2.87
N ASP A 124 21.38 -23.24 2.80
CA ASP A 124 22.65 -22.50 2.74
C ASP A 124 22.95 -21.67 3.98
N PHE A 125 21.90 -21.31 4.74
CA PHE A 125 21.99 -20.38 5.88
C PHE A 125 21.27 -20.96 7.10
N PRO A 126 21.74 -20.68 8.31
CA PRO A 126 21.07 -21.11 9.54
C PRO A 126 19.85 -20.22 9.84
N ILE A 127 18.77 -20.41 9.08
CA ILE A 127 17.49 -19.70 9.24
C ILE A 127 16.35 -20.71 9.21
N THR A 128 15.37 -20.52 10.09
CA THR A 128 14.18 -21.36 10.25
C THR A 128 12.89 -20.55 10.12
N TRP A 129 11.77 -21.23 10.02
CA TRP A 129 10.46 -20.59 10.03
C TRP A 129 10.16 -19.89 11.37
N GLU A 130 10.60 -20.47 12.47
CA GLU A 130 10.49 -19.91 13.81
C GLU A 130 11.22 -18.57 13.94
N ASP A 131 12.37 -18.40 13.29
CA ASP A 131 13.09 -17.14 13.25
C ASP A 131 12.28 -16.05 12.54
N VAL A 132 11.54 -16.40 11.49
CA VAL A 132 10.64 -15.46 10.79
C VAL A 132 9.45 -15.11 11.67
N LEU A 133 8.82 -16.10 12.33
CA LEU A 133 7.71 -15.84 13.25
C LEU A 133 8.11 -14.94 14.40
N ALA A 134 9.34 -15.05 14.90
CA ALA A 134 9.88 -14.17 15.95
C ALA A 134 10.00 -12.69 15.53
N GLN A 135 9.92 -12.40 14.23
CA GLN A 135 9.94 -11.03 13.69
C GLN A 135 8.55 -10.53 13.28
N THR A 136 7.49 -11.30 13.55
CA THR A 136 6.11 -10.94 13.19
C THR A 136 5.28 -10.63 14.42
N SER A 137 4.32 -9.73 14.28
CA SER A 137 3.26 -9.54 15.28
C SER A 137 2.16 -10.60 15.08
N ASP A 138 1.43 -10.91 16.14
CA ASP A 138 0.29 -11.83 16.05
C ASP A 138 -0.74 -11.33 15.02
N GLY A 139 -1.10 -12.18 14.06
CA GLY A 139 -2.05 -11.87 13.01
C GLY A 139 -1.51 -11.03 11.85
N ALA A 140 -0.23 -10.65 11.86
CA ALA A 140 0.36 -9.85 10.77
C ALA A 140 0.34 -10.59 9.43
N THR A 141 0.16 -9.81 8.35
CA THR A 141 0.31 -10.32 6.98
C THR A 141 1.78 -10.58 6.68
N ILE A 142 2.18 -11.86 6.73
CA ILE A 142 3.57 -12.27 6.55
C ILE A 142 4.03 -12.07 5.11
N GLY A 143 5.23 -11.52 4.93
CA GLY A 143 5.86 -11.28 3.63
C GLY A 143 7.37 -11.42 3.66
N ARG A 144 8.01 -11.18 2.51
CA ARG A 144 9.48 -11.15 2.39
C ARG A 144 10.19 -10.19 3.36
N PRO A 145 9.60 -9.03 3.75
CA PRO A 145 10.21 -8.17 4.76
C PRO A 145 10.48 -8.87 6.09
N HIS A 146 9.58 -9.73 6.56
CA HIS A 146 9.78 -10.51 7.80
C HIS A 146 10.91 -11.56 7.67
N ILE A 147 11.07 -12.15 6.45
CA ILE A 147 12.24 -13.00 6.17
C ILE A 147 13.52 -12.15 6.20
N ALA A 148 13.48 -10.93 5.65
CA ALA A 148 14.62 -10.02 5.70
C ALA A 148 15.00 -9.67 7.14
N ASP A 149 14.02 -9.39 8.01
CA ASP A 149 14.26 -9.13 9.42
C ASP A 149 14.88 -10.33 10.14
N ALA A 150 14.41 -11.54 9.85
CA ALA A 150 15.01 -12.76 10.39
C ALA A 150 16.47 -12.94 9.93
N LEU A 151 16.75 -12.66 8.66
CA LEU A 151 18.14 -12.69 8.12
C LEU A 151 19.04 -11.63 8.79
N VAL A 152 18.50 -10.43 9.08
CA VAL A 152 19.20 -9.37 9.81
C VAL A 152 19.44 -9.79 11.27
N ALA A 153 18.41 -10.30 11.97
CA ALA A 153 18.52 -10.77 13.34
C ALA A 153 19.55 -11.91 13.49
N ALA A 154 19.65 -12.79 12.49
CA ALA A 154 20.65 -13.85 12.40
C ALA A 154 22.03 -13.35 11.97
N ASN A 155 22.25 -12.06 11.73
CA ASN A 155 23.49 -11.45 11.23
C ASN A 155 23.94 -12.04 9.87
N ILE A 156 23.02 -12.53 9.05
CA ILE A 156 23.31 -13.04 7.69
C ILE A 156 23.44 -11.88 6.71
N VAL A 157 22.64 -10.83 6.88
CA VAL A 157 22.70 -9.58 6.11
C VAL A 157 22.69 -8.36 7.06
N PRO A 158 23.25 -7.21 6.64
CA PRO A 158 23.31 -6.01 7.48
C PRO A 158 21.96 -5.29 7.65
N ASP A 159 21.08 -5.35 6.67
CA ASP A 159 19.77 -4.67 6.66
C ASP A 159 18.81 -5.31 5.64
N ARG A 160 17.56 -4.88 5.65
CA ARG A 160 16.52 -5.33 4.70
C ARG A 160 16.92 -5.08 3.24
N SER A 161 17.56 -3.94 2.94
CA SER A 161 17.94 -3.57 1.57
C SER A 161 18.94 -4.57 0.98
N ALA A 162 19.92 -5.00 1.78
CA ALA A 162 20.88 -6.03 1.39
C ALA A 162 20.18 -7.37 1.12
N ALA A 163 19.22 -7.78 1.96
CA ALA A 163 18.45 -8.99 1.72
C ALA A 163 17.69 -8.94 0.38
N PHE A 164 17.03 -7.82 0.07
CA PHE A 164 16.28 -7.64 -1.17
C PHE A 164 17.15 -7.48 -2.42
N ALA A 165 18.38 -6.98 -2.27
CA ALA A 165 19.33 -6.85 -3.38
C ALA A 165 19.82 -8.20 -3.91
N ASP A 166 19.84 -9.24 -3.07
CA ASP A 166 20.36 -10.58 -3.39
C ASP A 166 19.32 -11.67 -3.08
N MET A 167 19.25 -12.15 -1.84
CA MET A 167 18.55 -13.38 -1.44
C MET A 167 17.05 -13.35 -1.71
N LEU A 168 16.40 -12.20 -1.48
CA LEU A 168 14.95 -12.01 -1.64
C LEU A 168 14.56 -11.31 -2.95
N SER A 169 15.55 -11.09 -3.84
CA SER A 169 15.34 -10.57 -5.19
C SER A 169 14.48 -11.53 -6.02
N SER A 170 13.70 -11.00 -6.96
CA SER A 170 12.96 -11.82 -7.94
C SER A 170 13.86 -12.63 -8.88
N LYS A 171 15.18 -12.36 -8.88
CA LYS A 171 16.20 -13.11 -9.66
C LYS A 171 16.94 -14.14 -8.83
N SER A 172 16.67 -14.20 -7.53
CA SER A 172 17.32 -15.11 -6.60
C SER A 172 16.88 -16.56 -6.84
N ARG A 173 17.79 -17.51 -6.60
CA ARG A 173 17.45 -18.95 -6.59
C ARG A 173 16.47 -19.36 -5.49
N TYR A 174 16.35 -18.54 -4.44
CA TYR A 174 15.42 -18.77 -3.34
C TYR A 174 14.02 -18.23 -3.65
N TYR A 175 13.88 -17.44 -4.73
CA TYR A 175 12.61 -16.81 -5.07
C TYR A 175 11.51 -17.84 -5.36
N VAL A 176 10.33 -17.56 -4.83
CA VAL A 176 9.10 -18.30 -5.08
C VAL A 176 8.06 -17.31 -5.58
N ASP A 177 7.38 -17.66 -6.67
CA ASP A 177 6.25 -16.88 -7.18
C ASP A 177 5.09 -16.91 -6.20
N GLN A 178 4.32 -15.81 -6.14
CA GLN A 178 3.11 -15.72 -5.35
C GLN A 178 1.90 -15.68 -6.29
N PRO A 179 0.92 -16.56 -6.12
CA PRO A 179 -0.39 -16.40 -6.72
C PRO A 179 -1.01 -15.08 -6.22
N ALA A 180 -1.56 -14.31 -7.13
CA ALA A 180 -2.22 -13.05 -6.83
C ALA A 180 -3.28 -12.76 -7.89
N PRO A 181 -4.36 -12.00 -7.59
CA PRO A 181 -5.34 -11.59 -8.58
C PRO A 181 -4.67 -10.77 -9.69
N SER A 182 -5.27 -10.77 -10.88
CA SER A 182 -4.84 -9.84 -11.91
C SER A 182 -5.14 -8.40 -11.47
N PRO A 183 -4.38 -7.40 -11.96
CA PRO A 183 -4.68 -5.99 -11.67
C PRO A 183 -6.11 -5.59 -12.07
N VAL A 184 -6.61 -6.09 -13.19
CA VAL A 184 -7.99 -5.89 -13.65
C VAL A 184 -8.99 -6.45 -12.65
N ALA A 185 -8.83 -7.72 -12.23
CA ALA A 185 -9.71 -8.33 -11.24
C ALA A 185 -9.70 -7.57 -9.90
N ALA A 186 -8.54 -7.05 -9.49
CA ALA A 186 -8.45 -6.22 -8.27
C ALA A 186 -9.22 -4.90 -8.43
N VAL A 187 -9.13 -4.23 -9.59
CA VAL A 187 -9.92 -3.02 -9.88
C VAL A 187 -11.41 -3.31 -9.78
N GLU A 188 -11.88 -4.36 -10.45
CA GLU A 188 -13.28 -4.76 -10.45
C GLU A 188 -13.78 -5.09 -9.04
N MET A 189 -12.99 -5.86 -8.27
CA MET A 189 -13.31 -6.21 -6.89
C MET A 189 -13.41 -4.98 -5.98
N ILE A 190 -12.45 -4.04 -6.06
CA ILE A 190 -12.48 -2.81 -5.27
C ILE A 190 -13.71 -1.97 -5.62
N ARG A 191 -14.05 -1.87 -6.92
CA ARG A 191 -15.26 -1.18 -7.37
C ARG A 191 -16.54 -1.82 -6.86
N ALA A 192 -16.61 -3.15 -6.91
CA ALA A 192 -17.75 -3.91 -6.38
C ALA A 192 -17.93 -3.70 -4.87
N ALA A 193 -16.82 -3.65 -4.12
CA ALA A 193 -16.81 -3.30 -2.69
C ALA A 193 -17.04 -1.79 -2.42
N GLY A 194 -17.39 -1.00 -3.44
CA GLY A 194 -17.69 0.44 -3.30
C GLY A 194 -16.49 1.33 -3.03
N GLY A 195 -15.26 0.83 -3.21
CA GLY A 195 -14.02 1.56 -3.02
C GLY A 195 -13.51 2.28 -4.28
N ALA A 196 -12.45 3.06 -4.12
CA ALA A 196 -11.72 3.73 -5.20
C ALA A 196 -10.35 3.07 -5.44
N PRO A 197 -10.13 2.38 -6.60
CA PRO A 197 -8.87 1.74 -6.91
C PRO A 197 -7.84 2.74 -7.45
N VAL A 198 -6.63 2.77 -6.88
CA VAL A 198 -5.50 3.57 -7.34
C VAL A 198 -4.28 2.66 -7.45
N MET A 199 -3.60 2.63 -8.61
CA MET A 199 -2.41 1.79 -8.79
C MET A 199 -1.21 2.42 -8.08
N ALA A 200 -0.61 1.66 -7.15
CA ALA A 200 0.53 2.07 -6.35
C ALA A 200 1.83 2.03 -7.17
N HIS A 201 2.66 3.07 -7.06
CA HIS A 201 4.03 3.18 -7.61
C HIS A 201 4.31 2.38 -8.91
N PRO A 202 3.47 2.51 -9.97
CA PRO A 202 3.50 1.62 -11.13
C PRO A 202 4.77 1.73 -12.00
N ALA A 203 5.57 2.80 -11.82
CA ALA A 203 6.78 3.06 -12.61
C ALA A 203 8.06 2.96 -11.77
N ALA A 204 8.13 1.99 -10.84
CA ALA A 204 9.21 1.77 -9.89
C ALA A 204 10.19 0.67 -10.37
N PRO A 205 11.18 0.95 -11.24
CA PRO A 205 12.05 -0.07 -11.80
C PRO A 205 12.96 -0.75 -10.78
N ALA A 206 13.21 -0.09 -9.65
CA ALA A 206 13.97 -0.68 -8.54
C ALA A 206 13.24 -1.86 -7.87
N ARG A 207 11.90 -1.90 -7.97
CA ARG A 207 11.06 -2.98 -7.41
C ARG A 207 10.92 -4.18 -8.36
N GLY A 208 11.33 -4.06 -9.61
CA GLY A 208 11.21 -5.11 -10.61
C GLY A 208 10.88 -4.59 -12.00
N ARG A 209 10.18 -5.42 -12.79
CA ARG A 209 9.72 -4.99 -14.11
C ARG A 209 8.53 -4.02 -13.96
N VAL A 210 8.59 -2.92 -14.68
CA VAL A 210 7.50 -1.94 -14.76
C VAL A 210 6.33 -2.53 -15.54
N ILE A 211 5.10 -2.19 -15.18
CA ILE A 211 3.87 -2.56 -15.88
C ILE A 211 3.90 -2.03 -17.33
N ARG A 212 3.38 -2.79 -18.28
CA ARG A 212 3.26 -2.34 -19.67
C ARG A 212 2.10 -1.33 -19.80
N HIS A 213 2.20 -0.45 -20.78
CA HIS A 213 1.13 0.50 -21.08
C HIS A 213 -0.22 -0.20 -21.32
N ALA A 214 -0.23 -1.28 -22.09
CA ALA A 214 -1.45 -2.05 -22.36
C ALA A 214 -2.10 -2.61 -21.07
N ASP A 215 -1.30 -3.16 -20.14
CA ASP A 215 -1.82 -3.70 -18.88
C ASP A 215 -2.40 -2.59 -17.98
N LEU A 216 -1.85 -1.37 -18.04
CA LEU A 216 -2.40 -0.21 -17.34
C LEU A 216 -3.72 0.25 -18.01
N GLU A 217 -3.78 0.28 -19.33
CA GLU A 217 -5.01 0.61 -20.08
C GLU A 217 -6.14 -0.38 -19.79
N ASP A 218 -5.84 -1.68 -19.71
CA ASP A 218 -6.82 -2.70 -19.32
C ASP A 218 -7.40 -2.42 -17.92
N CYS A 219 -6.57 -1.93 -16.98
CA CYS A 219 -7.03 -1.51 -15.65
C CYS A 219 -7.91 -0.26 -15.71
N VAL A 220 -7.55 0.71 -16.57
CA VAL A 220 -8.34 1.94 -16.78
C VAL A 220 -9.72 1.58 -17.35
N ASP A 221 -9.78 0.70 -18.34
CA ASP A 221 -11.04 0.25 -18.94
C ASP A 221 -11.90 -0.55 -17.94
N ALA A 222 -11.28 -1.23 -16.96
CA ALA A 222 -11.96 -1.88 -15.84
C ALA A 222 -12.45 -0.92 -14.75
N GLY A 223 -12.08 0.37 -14.81
CA GLY A 223 -12.51 1.40 -13.87
C GLY A 223 -11.49 1.83 -12.85
N LEU A 224 -10.18 1.72 -13.14
CA LEU A 224 -9.12 2.32 -12.32
C LEU A 224 -9.39 3.81 -12.11
N ALA A 225 -9.37 4.27 -10.85
CA ALA A 225 -9.64 5.67 -10.51
C ALA A 225 -8.41 6.56 -10.68
N GLY A 226 -7.22 6.04 -10.41
CA GLY A 226 -6.01 6.85 -10.40
C GLY A 226 -4.72 6.06 -10.35
N VAL A 227 -3.62 6.80 -10.35
CA VAL A 227 -2.25 6.27 -10.28
C VAL A 227 -1.42 7.08 -9.29
N GLU A 228 -0.57 6.39 -8.53
CA GLU A 228 0.40 7.02 -7.64
C GLU A 228 1.64 7.41 -8.45
N ILE A 229 1.74 8.71 -8.79
CA ILE A 229 2.85 9.23 -9.60
C ILE A 229 4.00 9.67 -8.70
N TYR A 230 3.68 10.44 -7.64
CA TYR A 230 4.69 10.98 -6.76
C TYR A 230 5.04 9.98 -5.66
N HIS A 231 5.92 9.06 -6.03
CA HIS A 231 6.52 8.06 -5.16
C HIS A 231 8.03 8.04 -5.40
N ARG A 232 8.84 7.82 -4.34
CA ARG A 232 10.31 7.88 -4.42
C ARG A 232 10.90 6.90 -5.44
N ASP A 233 10.29 5.73 -5.61
CA ASP A 233 10.81 4.67 -6.48
C ASP A 233 10.38 4.85 -7.95
N ASN A 234 9.37 5.70 -8.24
CA ASN A 234 9.02 6.07 -9.60
C ASN A 234 10.11 7.00 -10.16
N ASN A 235 10.79 6.57 -11.21
CA ASN A 235 11.80 7.40 -11.85
C ASN A 235 11.17 8.52 -12.70
N GLU A 236 11.98 9.49 -13.10
CA GLU A 236 11.51 10.68 -13.84
C GLU A 236 10.80 10.32 -15.14
N THR A 237 11.36 9.40 -15.93
CA THR A 237 10.74 8.93 -17.18
C THR A 237 9.38 8.26 -16.93
N GLY A 238 9.30 7.44 -15.87
CA GLY A 238 8.06 6.80 -15.47
C GLY A 238 7.00 7.80 -14.99
N ARG A 239 7.40 8.80 -14.22
CA ARG A 239 6.48 9.88 -13.80
C ARG A 239 5.93 10.66 -14.99
N ALA A 240 6.79 11.01 -15.96
CA ALA A 240 6.37 11.70 -17.18
C ALA A 240 5.35 10.88 -17.97
N TRP A 241 5.63 9.58 -18.18
CA TRP A 241 4.70 8.66 -18.81
C TRP A 241 3.35 8.58 -18.07
N LEU A 242 3.37 8.41 -16.75
CA LEU A 242 2.15 8.34 -15.94
C LEU A 242 1.34 9.64 -15.96
N HIS A 243 2.01 10.81 -16.03
CA HIS A 243 1.34 12.10 -16.22
C HIS A 243 0.61 12.18 -17.55
N ASP A 244 1.22 11.67 -18.63
CA ASP A 244 0.57 11.65 -19.95
C ASP A 244 -0.69 10.76 -19.93
N VAL A 245 -0.58 9.54 -19.39
CA VAL A 245 -1.73 8.63 -19.25
C VAL A 245 -2.82 9.25 -18.35
N ALA A 246 -2.44 9.80 -17.20
CA ALA A 246 -3.41 10.41 -16.28
C ALA A 246 -4.16 11.58 -16.93
N ARG A 247 -3.48 12.40 -17.73
CA ARG A 247 -4.11 13.50 -18.50
C ARG A 247 -5.05 12.98 -19.58
N GLU A 248 -4.65 11.95 -20.34
CA GLU A 248 -5.42 11.39 -21.44
C GLU A 248 -6.68 10.64 -20.97
N ARG A 249 -6.59 10.00 -19.81
CA ARG A 249 -7.65 9.16 -19.26
C ARG A 249 -8.38 9.79 -18.06
N ASP A 250 -8.11 11.07 -17.75
CA ASP A 250 -8.66 11.80 -16.57
C ASP A 250 -8.51 11.04 -15.26
N LEU A 251 -7.34 10.43 -15.03
CA LEU A 251 -7.06 9.68 -13.81
C LEU A 251 -6.69 10.62 -12.67
N ILE A 252 -7.03 10.20 -11.47
CA ILE A 252 -6.59 10.82 -10.21
C ILE A 252 -5.08 10.62 -10.06
N ILE A 253 -4.38 11.67 -9.62
CA ILE A 253 -2.95 11.62 -9.36
C ILE A 253 -2.72 11.65 -7.86
N THR A 254 -2.03 10.65 -7.31
CA THR A 254 -1.63 10.65 -5.91
C THR A 254 -0.11 10.75 -5.74
N GLY A 255 0.28 11.15 -4.53
CA GLY A 255 1.65 11.11 -4.05
C GLY A 255 1.65 10.67 -2.60
N SER A 256 2.58 9.80 -2.24
CA SER A 256 2.60 9.20 -0.91
C SER A 256 4.00 8.74 -0.52
N SER A 257 4.18 8.43 0.76
CA SER A 257 5.48 8.03 1.27
C SER A 257 5.75 6.52 1.15
N ASP A 258 4.72 5.68 1.20
CA ASP A 258 4.88 4.23 1.39
C ASP A 258 5.70 3.94 2.66
N TYR A 259 5.35 4.63 3.75
CA TYR A 259 6.05 4.57 5.03
C TYR A 259 5.89 3.21 5.71
N HIS A 260 6.99 2.66 6.24
CA HIS A 260 7.03 1.36 6.92
C HIS A 260 7.80 1.43 8.26
N GLY A 261 7.82 2.60 8.92
CA GLY A 261 8.66 2.78 10.11
C GLY A 261 10.15 2.68 9.78
N THR A 262 10.89 1.97 10.62
CA THR A 262 12.34 1.75 10.40
C THR A 262 12.62 0.68 9.33
N GLY A 263 11.60 -0.01 8.82
CA GLY A 263 11.73 -1.07 7.82
C GLY A 263 12.13 -0.59 6.42
N LYS A 264 11.87 0.68 6.09
CA LYS A 264 12.25 1.33 4.84
C LYS A 264 12.79 2.75 5.12
N PRO A 265 13.61 3.32 4.22
CA PRO A 265 14.11 4.70 4.35
C PRO A 265 13.06 5.77 4.02
N ASN A 266 11.83 5.39 3.71
CA ASN A 266 10.72 6.26 3.34
C ASN A 266 10.27 7.10 4.54
N ARG A 267 9.95 8.37 4.30
CA ARG A 267 9.58 9.32 5.36
C ARG A 267 8.18 9.84 5.15
N LEU A 268 7.38 9.86 6.20
CA LEU A 268 6.03 10.44 6.19
C LEU A 268 6.02 11.84 5.56
N GLY A 269 5.15 12.03 4.58
CA GLY A 269 4.98 13.29 3.87
C GLY A 269 6.12 13.69 2.94
N GLU A 270 7.03 12.77 2.55
CA GLU A 270 8.07 13.06 1.55
C GLU A 270 7.50 13.24 0.14
N ASN A 271 6.35 12.66 -0.15
CA ASN A 271 5.49 12.98 -1.27
C ASN A 271 4.06 13.13 -0.74
N LEU A 272 3.27 13.99 -1.37
CA LEU A 272 1.94 14.36 -0.91
C LEU A 272 0.91 14.23 -2.03
N THR A 273 -0.32 13.94 -1.64
CA THR A 273 -1.51 14.02 -2.49
C THR A 273 -2.15 15.40 -2.34
N GLU A 274 -2.45 16.06 -3.44
CA GLU A 274 -3.14 17.34 -3.42
C GLU A 274 -4.58 17.19 -2.91
N PRO A 275 -5.12 18.17 -2.15
CA PRO A 275 -6.46 18.10 -1.57
C PRO A 275 -7.57 17.82 -2.58
N GLU A 276 -7.47 18.39 -3.78
CA GLU A 276 -8.43 18.17 -4.87
C GLU A 276 -8.42 16.72 -5.37
N GLN A 277 -7.27 16.06 -5.34
CA GLN A 277 -7.15 14.66 -5.74
C GLN A 277 -7.79 13.74 -4.68
N LEU A 278 -7.61 14.02 -3.39
CA LEU A 278 -8.33 13.29 -2.34
C LEU A 278 -9.85 13.48 -2.46
N GLN A 279 -10.33 14.69 -2.76
CA GLN A 279 -11.76 14.91 -2.99
C GLN A 279 -12.29 14.07 -4.17
N LYS A 280 -11.52 13.94 -5.25
CA LYS A 280 -11.86 13.05 -6.36
C LYS A 280 -11.90 11.57 -5.93
N ILE A 281 -10.94 11.12 -5.09
CA ILE A 281 -10.96 9.75 -4.52
C ILE A 281 -12.25 9.55 -3.70
N LEU A 282 -12.58 10.49 -2.82
CA LEU A 282 -13.80 10.45 -2.01
C LEU A 282 -15.06 10.36 -2.89
N ALA A 283 -15.10 11.11 -4.00
CA ALA A 283 -16.24 11.08 -4.93
C ALA A 283 -16.38 9.76 -5.69
N GLN A 284 -15.28 9.02 -5.87
CA GLN A 284 -15.27 7.71 -6.53
C GLN A 284 -15.79 6.57 -5.63
N ALA A 285 -15.67 6.71 -4.30
CA ALA A 285 -16.18 5.71 -3.36
C ALA A 285 -17.68 5.84 -3.16
N ALA A 286 -18.36 4.73 -2.84
CA ALA A 286 -19.76 4.72 -2.48
C ALA A 286 -20.02 5.66 -1.28
N SER A 287 -21.13 6.39 -1.28
CA SER A 287 -21.41 7.40 -0.26
C SER A 287 -21.43 6.83 1.16
N HIS A 288 -21.94 5.59 1.33
CA HIS A 288 -21.91 4.87 2.59
C HIS A 288 -20.47 4.62 3.06
N ASN A 289 -19.64 4.04 2.21
CA ASN A 289 -18.24 3.71 2.51
C ASN A 289 -17.43 4.98 2.86
N ARG A 290 -17.63 6.05 2.10
CA ARG A 290 -16.99 7.35 2.36
C ARG A 290 -17.24 7.84 3.79
N SER A 291 -18.46 7.73 4.28
CA SER A 291 -18.80 8.13 5.64
C SER A 291 -18.33 7.13 6.71
N ALA A 292 -18.33 5.83 6.40
CA ALA A 292 -17.97 4.77 7.34
C ALA A 292 -16.46 4.65 7.53
N TYR A 293 -15.69 4.80 6.44
CA TYR A 293 -14.25 4.47 6.41
C TYR A 293 -13.36 5.71 6.27
N THR A 294 -13.84 6.86 6.72
CA THR A 294 -13.03 8.07 6.94
C THR A 294 -13.29 8.65 8.33
N ALA A 295 -12.41 9.52 8.80
CA ALA A 295 -12.59 10.28 10.04
C ALA A 295 -11.88 11.62 9.96
N GLY A 296 -12.34 12.63 10.71
CA GLY A 296 -11.67 13.92 10.85
C GLY A 296 -11.56 14.76 9.58
N LEU A 297 -12.21 14.35 8.47
CA LEU A 297 -12.21 15.08 7.22
C LEU A 297 -13.17 16.28 7.27
N PRO A 298 -12.94 17.34 6.44
CA PRO A 298 -13.89 18.43 6.29
C PRO A 298 -15.29 17.93 5.89
N ALA A 299 -16.33 18.34 6.58
CA ALA A 299 -17.71 17.85 6.36
C ALA A 299 -18.20 18.12 4.93
N GLU A 300 -17.72 19.16 4.29
CA GLU A 300 -18.04 19.50 2.89
C GLU A 300 -17.46 18.50 1.88
N TRP A 301 -16.43 17.74 2.24
CA TRP A 301 -15.83 16.70 1.38
C TRP A 301 -16.62 15.38 1.41
N LEU A 302 -17.46 15.19 2.41
CA LEU A 302 -18.24 13.96 2.60
C LEU A 302 -19.66 14.03 2.02
N ARG A 303 -20.05 15.19 1.44
CA ARG A 303 -21.37 15.44 0.85
C ARG A 303 -21.51 14.94 -0.57
#